data_a20c1527858ea0e5186fbbbfabfc7fa6
#
_entry.id   a20c1527858ea0e5186fbbbfabfc7fa6
#
_cell.length_a   1.000
_cell.length_b   1.000
_cell.length_c   1.000
_cell.angle_alpha   90.00
_cell.angle_beta   90.00
_cell.angle_gamma   90.00
#
_symmetry.space_group_name_H-M   'P 1'
#
loop_
_entity.id
_entity.type
_entity.pdbx_description
1 polymer ?
#
loop_
_entity_poly.entity_id
_entity_poly.type
_entity_poly.pdbx_seq_one_letter_code
_entity_poly.pdbx_strand_id
1 'polypeptide(L)'
;MLTAIALAAGLALTALPAAAAPTAAGGRVAPAIGVHPHYRAAGKPGAAGDQVLFSCQLPTAELPCYGPSQIQNAYRFSPLYKAGITGKGRTIAIVDAFQSPVIRDDLALFDQTFGLPDPKFTIVAPDGLTPFDENDPNQVGWAAEISLGVQWAHAIAPDAAITLVLAKSNEDADILSATRYVVDHGLADVISQSFGEAEECMDPALLRAQHQLFQRATAKRITLVASSGDDGAAQPSCDGADLIKAASTPASDPLVTGVGGTRLDADLETGAYHSETSWNDEFGASGGGFSRVFATPAFQRPLHLPSRGVPDVAYNGDVFGGVLVAFGVNVGPGTGPGSFFIFGGTSAGAPQWSALTALTNQVAHRRVGFLNDAIYDIARSPLYAATFHDVTTGDNSIDGITGFEATRGWDPVTGWGTPKAVTLVPCWP
;
A
#
# COMPACT_ATOMS: atom_id res chain seq x y z
N MET A 1 64.61 27.24 -47.88
CA MET A 1 63.48 28.00 -47.38
C MET A 1 62.30 27.70 -48.28
N LEU A 2 61.46 26.75 -47.91
CA LEU A 2 60.23 26.41 -48.64
C LEU A 2 59.08 26.52 -47.67
N THR A 3 58.20 27.46 -47.91
CA THR A 3 56.97 27.73 -47.14
C THR A 3 55.88 26.78 -47.64
N ALA A 4 55.33 25.97 -46.74
CA ALA A 4 54.19 25.13 -47.03
C ALA A 4 52.90 25.86 -46.66
N ILE A 5 51.98 26.02 -47.65
CA ILE A 5 50.67 26.58 -47.48
C ILE A 5 49.70 25.41 -47.21
N ALA A 6 49.04 25.38 -46.05
CA ALA A 6 48.00 24.41 -45.72
C ALA A 6 46.66 24.98 -46.19
N LEU A 7 46.00 24.27 -47.05
CA LEU A 7 44.61 24.52 -47.48
C LEU A 7 43.67 23.81 -46.47
N ALA A 8 42.87 24.58 -45.73
CA ALA A 8 41.78 24.04 -44.89
C ALA A 8 40.50 23.99 -45.73
N ALA A 9 40.00 22.76 -46.01
CA ALA A 9 38.71 22.54 -46.62
C ALA A 9 37.62 22.50 -45.52
N GLY A 10 36.79 23.52 -45.47
CA GLY A 10 35.62 23.57 -44.61
C GLY A 10 34.48 22.74 -45.19
N LEU A 11 34.10 21.66 -44.52
CA LEU A 11 32.83 20.97 -44.78
C LEU A 11 31.68 21.74 -44.13
N ALA A 12 30.82 22.31 -44.94
CA ALA A 12 29.55 22.89 -44.48
C ALA A 12 28.55 21.71 -44.28
N LEU A 13 28.24 21.40 -43.06
CA LEU A 13 27.10 20.54 -42.73
C LEU A 13 25.81 21.33 -42.92
N THR A 14 25.06 21.02 -43.94
CA THR A 14 23.67 21.48 -44.09
C THR A 14 22.79 20.70 -43.15
N ALA A 15 22.25 21.38 -42.10
CA ALA A 15 21.21 20.78 -41.26
C ALA A 15 19.94 20.59 -42.07
N LEU A 16 19.48 19.34 -42.13
CA LEU A 16 18.14 18.97 -42.60
C LEU A 16 17.10 19.50 -41.63
N PRO A 17 15.97 20.07 -42.09
CA PRO A 17 14.91 20.48 -41.18
C PRO A 17 14.33 19.24 -40.48
N ALA A 18 14.27 19.28 -39.16
CA ALA A 18 13.57 18.28 -38.36
C ALA A 18 12.11 18.23 -38.82
N ALA A 19 11.66 17.05 -39.24
CA ALA A 19 10.25 16.82 -39.51
C ALA A 19 9.49 17.03 -38.18
N ALA A 20 8.53 17.97 -38.19
CA ALA A 20 7.61 18.15 -37.10
C ALA A 20 6.85 16.83 -36.88
N ALA A 21 6.97 16.30 -35.67
CA ALA A 21 6.13 15.18 -35.23
C ALA A 21 4.64 15.59 -35.37
N PRO A 22 3.77 14.70 -35.81
CA PRO A 22 2.34 15.01 -35.86
C PRO A 22 1.87 15.32 -34.43
N THR A 23 1.30 16.50 -34.23
CA THR A 23 0.55 16.84 -33.01
C THR A 23 -0.59 15.86 -32.89
N ALA A 24 -0.48 14.94 -31.95
CA ALA A 24 -1.60 14.10 -31.55
C ALA A 24 -2.77 15.03 -31.17
N ALA A 25 -3.90 14.85 -31.83
CA ALA A 25 -5.14 15.49 -31.44
C ALA A 25 -5.36 15.16 -29.95
N GLY A 26 -5.51 16.21 -29.10
CA GLY A 26 -5.64 16.10 -27.68
C GLY A 26 -6.83 15.24 -27.25
N GLY A 27 -6.65 13.93 -27.22
CA GLY A 27 -7.41 13.06 -26.35
C GLY A 27 -6.88 13.31 -24.94
N ARG A 28 -7.74 13.72 -24.01
CA ARG A 28 -7.44 13.62 -22.58
C ARG A 28 -7.00 12.18 -22.34
N VAL A 29 -5.78 11.98 -21.87
CA VAL A 29 -5.40 10.71 -21.27
C VAL A 29 -6.35 10.58 -20.08
N ALA A 30 -7.17 9.52 -20.07
CA ALA A 30 -8.06 9.30 -18.93
C ALA A 30 -7.17 9.16 -17.68
N PRO A 31 -7.53 9.80 -16.56
CA PRO A 31 -6.82 9.57 -15.32
C PRO A 31 -6.88 8.08 -15.01
N ALA A 32 -5.75 7.49 -14.71
CA ALA A 32 -5.62 6.09 -14.37
C ALA A 32 -5.02 5.98 -12.98
N ILE A 33 -5.62 5.15 -12.15
CA ILE A 33 -5.11 4.85 -10.80
C ILE A 33 -3.69 4.29 -10.92
N GLY A 34 -2.77 4.87 -10.17
CA GLY A 34 -1.36 4.48 -10.15
C GLY A 34 -0.99 3.64 -8.94
N VAL A 35 0.00 2.77 -9.14
CA VAL A 35 0.79 2.16 -8.08
C VAL A 35 2.26 2.47 -8.37
N HIS A 36 2.99 2.81 -7.33
CA HIS A 36 4.42 3.09 -7.40
C HIS A 36 5.14 2.25 -6.34
N PRO A 37 5.16 0.90 -6.49
CA PRO A 37 5.77 0.06 -5.48
C PRO A 37 7.26 0.38 -5.35
N HIS A 38 7.64 0.80 -4.16
CA HIS A 38 9.03 1.07 -3.81
C HIS A 38 9.67 -0.21 -3.32
N TYR A 39 10.68 -0.72 -4.06
CA TYR A 39 11.36 -1.95 -3.66
C TYR A 39 12.83 -1.99 -4.04
N ARG A 40 13.60 -2.80 -3.29
CA ARG A 40 15.01 -3.11 -3.53
C ARG A 40 15.23 -4.61 -3.43
N ALA A 41 16.12 -5.13 -4.26
CA ALA A 41 16.45 -6.56 -4.24
C ALA A 41 17.01 -6.95 -2.87
N ALA A 42 16.39 -7.93 -2.22
CA ALA A 42 16.88 -8.55 -0.99
C ALA A 42 17.75 -9.78 -1.26
N GLY A 43 17.78 -10.24 -2.52
CA GLY A 43 18.48 -11.44 -2.93
C GLY A 43 17.67 -12.72 -2.67
N LYS A 44 18.37 -13.84 -2.63
CA LYS A 44 17.78 -15.15 -2.30
C LYS A 44 18.01 -15.45 -0.81
N PRO A 45 17.11 -16.22 -0.18
CA PRO A 45 17.33 -16.67 1.18
C PRO A 45 18.64 -17.43 1.28
N GLY A 46 19.43 -17.18 2.33
CA GLY A 46 20.62 -17.95 2.65
C GLY A 46 20.29 -19.38 3.04
N ALA A 47 21.27 -20.29 3.01
CA ALA A 47 21.10 -21.64 3.53
C ALA A 47 20.76 -21.55 5.03
N ALA A 48 19.65 -22.17 5.41
CA ALA A 48 19.04 -22.08 6.72
C ALA A 48 20.01 -22.42 7.86
N GLY A 49 20.43 -21.40 8.59
CA GLY A 49 20.80 -21.49 10.00
C GLY A 49 19.73 -20.73 10.78
N ASP A 50 19.40 -21.17 11.91
CA ASP A 50 18.15 -21.09 12.63
C ASP A 50 17.35 -19.76 12.74
N GLN A 51 17.76 -18.58 12.27
CA GLN A 51 16.94 -17.35 12.45
C GLN A 51 17.17 -16.19 11.45
N VAL A 52 18.28 -16.11 10.76
CA VAL A 52 18.53 -15.04 9.78
C VAL A 52 18.51 -15.61 8.37
N LEU A 53 17.47 -15.29 7.64
CA LEU A 53 17.29 -15.82 6.28
C LEU A 53 17.93 -14.93 5.20
N PHE A 54 18.02 -13.62 5.45
CA PHE A 54 18.50 -12.63 4.48
C PHE A 54 19.59 -11.74 5.09
N SER A 55 20.51 -11.27 4.24
CA SER A 55 21.57 -10.35 4.68
C SER A 55 21.04 -9.03 5.23
N CYS A 56 19.88 -8.57 4.76
CA CYS A 56 19.21 -7.37 5.27
C CYS A 56 18.66 -7.52 6.70
N GLN A 57 18.61 -8.73 7.24
CA GLN A 57 18.21 -8.99 8.63
C GLN A 57 19.41 -9.03 9.60
N LEU A 58 20.62 -8.77 9.09
CA LEU A 58 21.81 -8.67 9.94
C LEU A 58 21.94 -7.26 10.52
N PRO A 59 22.47 -7.09 11.74
CA PRO A 59 22.69 -5.78 12.35
C PRO A 59 23.62 -4.84 11.56
N THR A 60 24.38 -5.39 10.61
CA THR A 60 25.29 -4.63 9.74
C THR A 60 24.68 -4.27 8.39
N ALA A 61 23.41 -4.56 8.16
CA ALA A 61 22.74 -4.26 6.92
C ALA A 61 22.64 -2.75 6.68
N GLU A 62 23.06 -2.29 5.52
CA GLU A 62 22.85 -0.88 5.10
C GLU A 62 21.38 -0.59 4.84
N LEU A 63 20.66 -1.58 4.35
CA LEU A 63 19.21 -1.54 4.14
C LEU A 63 18.56 -2.66 4.95
N PRO A 64 18.11 -2.40 6.18
CA PRO A 64 17.45 -3.39 7.00
C PRO A 64 16.11 -3.82 6.42
N CYS A 65 15.65 -5.02 6.78
CA CYS A 65 14.37 -5.54 6.36
C CYS A 65 13.71 -6.43 7.42
N TYR A 66 12.40 -6.56 7.33
CA TYR A 66 11.62 -7.39 8.23
C TYR A 66 10.88 -8.50 7.48
N GLY A 67 10.94 -9.70 8.03
CA GLY A 67 10.05 -10.80 7.66
C GLY A 67 8.78 -10.82 8.52
N PRO A 68 7.90 -11.79 8.26
CA PRO A 68 6.64 -11.92 9.00
C PRO A 68 6.79 -11.95 10.51
N SER A 69 7.75 -12.71 11.04
CA SER A 69 7.94 -12.85 12.49
C SER A 69 8.31 -11.54 13.19
N GLN A 70 9.17 -10.71 12.56
CA GLN A 70 9.57 -9.43 13.12
C GLN A 70 8.39 -8.45 13.15
N ILE A 71 7.66 -8.33 12.06
CA ILE A 71 6.47 -7.46 11.99
C ILE A 71 5.38 -7.92 12.97
N GLN A 72 5.12 -9.24 13.03
CA GLN A 72 4.14 -9.80 13.97
C GLN A 72 4.51 -9.51 15.43
N ASN A 73 5.79 -9.52 15.77
CA ASN A 73 6.25 -9.20 17.12
C ASN A 73 6.23 -7.70 17.39
N ALA A 74 6.67 -6.86 16.45
CA ALA A 74 6.66 -5.41 16.60
C ALA A 74 5.24 -4.89 16.90
N TYR A 75 4.24 -5.35 16.16
CA TYR A 75 2.85 -4.93 16.34
C TYR A 75 2.04 -5.87 17.24
N ARG A 76 2.70 -6.82 17.95
CA ARG A 76 2.14 -7.65 19.03
C ARG A 76 1.03 -8.61 18.60
N PHE A 77 1.16 -9.25 17.45
CA PHE A 77 0.24 -10.28 16.97
C PHE A 77 0.47 -11.65 17.62
N SER A 78 1.71 -11.99 18.00
CA SER A 78 2.08 -13.31 18.52
C SER A 78 1.18 -13.85 19.66
N PRO A 79 0.70 -13.03 20.61
CA PRO A 79 -0.23 -13.50 21.62
C PRO A 79 -1.62 -13.89 21.07
N LEU A 80 -2.07 -13.22 19.98
CA LEU A 80 -3.34 -13.54 19.31
C LEU A 80 -3.25 -14.92 18.66
N TYR A 81 -2.13 -15.21 17.97
CA TYR A 81 -1.93 -16.52 17.34
C TYR A 81 -1.88 -17.66 18.35
N LYS A 82 -1.23 -17.44 19.50
CA LYS A 82 -1.23 -18.41 20.63
C LYS A 82 -2.64 -18.68 21.17
N ALA A 83 -3.53 -17.71 21.02
CA ALA A 83 -4.95 -17.87 21.40
C ALA A 83 -5.83 -18.43 20.24
N GLY A 84 -5.23 -18.80 19.09
CA GLY A 84 -5.97 -19.33 17.93
C GLY A 84 -6.70 -18.26 17.11
N ILE A 85 -6.33 -16.97 17.31
CA ILE A 85 -6.90 -15.85 16.56
C ILE A 85 -5.98 -15.59 15.37
N THR A 86 -6.34 -16.16 14.21
CA THR A 86 -5.51 -16.27 13.00
C THR A 86 -6.25 -15.83 11.72
N GLY A 87 -7.44 -15.25 11.86
CA GLY A 87 -8.32 -14.91 10.75
C GLY A 87 -9.18 -16.06 10.25
N LYS A 88 -9.19 -17.19 10.96
CA LYS A 88 -9.91 -18.40 10.57
C LYS A 88 -11.40 -18.14 10.32
N GLY A 89 -11.87 -18.61 9.16
CA GLY A 89 -13.26 -18.45 8.72
C GLY A 89 -13.60 -17.05 8.21
N ARG A 90 -12.59 -16.22 7.97
CA ARG A 90 -12.74 -14.89 7.37
C ARG A 90 -12.13 -14.85 5.98
N THR A 91 -12.55 -13.88 5.17
CA THR A 91 -12.06 -13.69 3.81
C THR A 91 -11.64 -12.24 3.60
N ILE A 92 -10.42 -12.04 3.08
CA ILE A 92 -9.89 -10.75 2.66
C ILE A 92 -9.89 -10.73 1.13
N ALA A 93 -10.48 -9.71 0.52
CA ALA A 93 -10.31 -9.43 -0.89
C ALA A 93 -9.18 -8.42 -1.07
N ILE A 94 -8.23 -8.75 -1.94
CA ILE A 94 -7.23 -7.82 -2.46
C ILE A 94 -7.71 -7.41 -3.85
N VAL A 95 -7.98 -6.13 -4.05
CA VAL A 95 -8.39 -5.59 -5.34
C VAL A 95 -7.19 -4.91 -5.97
N ASP A 96 -6.80 -5.37 -7.15
CA ASP A 96 -5.68 -4.85 -7.93
C ASP A 96 -6.03 -4.84 -9.43
N ALA A 97 -5.14 -4.28 -10.25
CA ALA A 97 -5.31 -4.26 -11.70
C ALA A 97 -4.37 -5.24 -12.41
N PHE A 98 -4.69 -5.55 -13.66
CA PHE A 98 -3.94 -6.46 -14.52
C PHE A 98 -3.79 -7.85 -13.91
N GLN A 99 -2.57 -8.36 -13.82
CA GLN A 99 -2.27 -9.68 -13.24
C GLN A 99 -0.80 -9.81 -12.86
N SER A 100 -0.51 -10.75 -11.96
CA SER A 100 0.83 -11.30 -11.77
C SER A 100 0.82 -12.77 -12.21
N PRO A 101 1.53 -13.14 -13.28
CA PRO A 101 1.55 -14.52 -13.76
C PRO A 101 2.24 -15.48 -12.79
N VAL A 102 3.03 -14.95 -11.85
CA VAL A 102 3.87 -15.71 -10.91
C VAL A 102 3.31 -15.73 -9.49
N ILE A 103 2.19 -15.07 -9.19
CA ILE A 103 1.69 -14.88 -7.82
C ILE A 103 1.50 -16.19 -7.04
N ARG A 104 1.11 -17.29 -7.68
CA ARG A 104 0.94 -18.58 -6.98
C ARG A 104 2.27 -19.17 -6.57
N ASP A 105 3.27 -19.10 -7.43
CA ASP A 105 4.61 -19.60 -7.18
C ASP A 105 5.32 -18.71 -6.14
N ASP A 106 5.14 -17.40 -6.23
CA ASP A 106 5.68 -16.42 -5.28
C ASP A 106 5.09 -16.61 -3.88
N LEU A 107 3.75 -16.79 -3.78
CA LEU A 107 3.09 -17.07 -2.51
C LEU A 107 3.59 -18.38 -1.90
N ALA A 108 3.66 -19.46 -2.67
CA ALA A 108 4.16 -20.74 -2.20
C ALA A 108 5.64 -20.65 -1.73
N LEU A 109 6.47 -19.90 -2.45
CA LEU A 109 7.85 -19.63 -2.03
C LEU A 109 7.91 -18.84 -0.73
N PHE A 110 7.07 -17.81 -0.59
CA PHE A 110 6.98 -17.00 0.61
C PHE A 110 6.56 -17.86 1.82
N ASP A 111 5.51 -18.66 1.67
CA ASP A 111 4.99 -19.55 2.71
C ASP A 111 6.05 -20.58 3.13
N GLN A 112 6.71 -21.22 2.17
CA GLN A 112 7.81 -22.14 2.44
C GLN A 112 8.96 -21.47 3.18
N THR A 113 9.34 -20.25 2.77
CA THR A 113 10.48 -19.53 3.34
C THR A 113 10.23 -19.12 4.79
N PHE A 114 9.01 -18.69 5.10
CA PHE A 114 8.66 -18.19 6.43
C PHE A 114 7.88 -19.18 7.30
N GLY A 115 7.64 -20.39 6.81
CA GLY A 115 6.92 -21.44 7.54
C GLY A 115 5.45 -21.13 7.78
N LEU A 116 4.82 -20.44 6.85
CA LEU A 116 3.38 -20.15 6.87
C LEU A 116 2.57 -21.32 6.27
N PRO A 117 1.33 -21.53 6.70
CA PRO A 117 0.44 -22.52 6.08
C PRO A 117 -0.03 -22.04 4.71
N ASP A 118 -0.29 -22.94 3.77
CA ASP A 118 -0.90 -22.57 2.49
C ASP A 118 -2.30 -21.97 2.71
N PRO A 119 -2.60 -20.75 2.22
CA PRO A 119 -3.91 -20.13 2.37
C PRO A 119 -4.94 -20.72 1.38
N LYS A 120 -6.21 -20.60 1.71
CA LYS A 120 -7.26 -20.74 0.69
C LYS A 120 -7.18 -19.51 -0.25
N PHE A 121 -6.49 -19.66 -1.38
CA PHE A 121 -6.23 -18.59 -2.31
C PHE A 121 -7.04 -18.73 -3.60
N THR A 122 -7.84 -17.72 -3.93
CA THR A 122 -8.69 -17.66 -5.13
C THR A 122 -8.38 -16.40 -5.94
N ILE A 123 -8.32 -16.54 -7.25
CA ILE A 123 -8.15 -15.39 -8.18
C ILE A 123 -9.45 -15.26 -8.98
N VAL A 124 -9.96 -14.04 -9.09
CA VAL A 124 -11.17 -13.67 -9.83
C VAL A 124 -10.86 -12.48 -10.72
N ALA A 125 -11.25 -12.55 -11.98
CA ALA A 125 -11.15 -11.46 -12.93
C ALA A 125 -12.52 -11.28 -13.60
N PRO A 126 -13.41 -10.45 -13.05
CA PRO A 126 -14.81 -10.39 -13.46
C PRO A 126 -14.97 -9.91 -14.91
N ASP A 127 -14.09 -9.04 -15.38
CA ASP A 127 -14.14 -8.45 -16.72
C ASP A 127 -13.06 -9.03 -17.66
N GLY A 128 -12.45 -10.16 -17.24
CA GLY A 128 -11.33 -10.79 -17.94
C GLY A 128 -9.99 -10.19 -17.58
N LEU A 129 -8.91 -10.72 -18.18
CA LEU A 129 -7.53 -10.31 -17.94
C LEU A 129 -6.92 -9.68 -19.18
N THR A 130 -6.20 -8.60 -19.02
CA THR A 130 -5.24 -8.12 -20.04
C THR A 130 -4.03 -9.06 -20.05
N PRO A 131 -3.56 -9.55 -21.21
CA PRO A 131 -2.34 -10.33 -21.29
C PRO A 131 -1.16 -9.58 -20.64
N PHE A 132 -0.39 -10.28 -19.81
CA PHE A 132 0.75 -9.68 -19.14
C PHE A 132 1.87 -9.36 -20.12
N ASP A 133 2.38 -8.15 -20.07
CA ASP A 133 3.56 -7.69 -20.81
C ASP A 133 4.66 -7.34 -19.80
N GLU A 134 5.71 -8.15 -19.74
CA GLU A 134 6.86 -7.92 -18.86
C GLU A 134 7.70 -6.67 -19.22
N ASN A 135 7.48 -6.10 -20.41
CA ASN A 135 8.12 -4.88 -20.86
C ASN A 135 7.29 -3.62 -20.56
N ASP A 136 6.07 -3.78 -20.07
CA ASP A 136 5.23 -2.67 -19.62
C ASP A 136 5.48 -2.41 -18.12
N PRO A 137 6.20 -1.32 -17.77
CA PRO A 137 6.52 -1.03 -16.38
C PRO A 137 5.28 -0.82 -15.50
N ASN A 138 4.15 -0.40 -16.07
CA ASN A 138 2.89 -0.27 -15.36
C ASN A 138 2.36 -1.65 -14.93
N GLN A 139 2.32 -2.63 -15.84
CA GLN A 139 1.89 -4.00 -15.52
C GLN A 139 2.85 -4.69 -14.55
N VAL A 140 4.16 -4.46 -14.69
CA VAL A 140 5.17 -4.97 -13.75
C VAL A 140 4.98 -4.37 -12.36
N GLY A 141 4.69 -3.06 -12.26
CA GLY A 141 4.36 -2.38 -11.00
C GLY A 141 3.13 -3.01 -10.33
N TRP A 142 2.06 -3.25 -11.08
CA TRP A 142 0.86 -3.90 -10.55
C TRP A 142 1.12 -5.37 -10.16
N ALA A 143 1.96 -6.10 -10.88
CA ALA A 143 2.35 -7.45 -10.49
C ALA A 143 3.12 -7.47 -9.17
N ALA A 144 3.95 -6.45 -8.91
CA ALA A 144 4.66 -6.27 -7.65
C ALA A 144 3.69 -5.95 -6.50
N GLU A 145 2.72 -5.05 -6.74
CA GLU A 145 1.67 -4.70 -5.77
C GLU A 145 0.82 -5.92 -5.37
N ILE A 146 0.41 -6.72 -6.35
CA ILE A 146 -0.30 -7.99 -6.13
C ILE A 146 0.50 -8.90 -5.20
N SER A 147 1.80 -9.05 -5.44
CA SER A 147 2.66 -9.92 -4.62
C SER A 147 2.77 -9.41 -3.19
N LEU A 148 2.95 -8.09 -3.00
CA LEU A 148 2.97 -7.43 -1.69
C LEU A 148 1.64 -7.64 -0.95
N GLY A 149 0.53 -7.28 -1.58
CA GLY A 149 -0.81 -7.30 -0.97
C GLY A 149 -1.24 -8.70 -0.52
N VAL A 150 -1.08 -9.69 -1.39
CA VAL A 150 -1.46 -11.09 -1.11
C VAL A 150 -0.60 -11.68 0.02
N GLN A 151 0.73 -11.54 -0.07
CA GLN A 151 1.65 -12.16 0.89
C GLN A 151 1.52 -11.54 2.28
N TRP A 152 1.38 -10.22 2.37
CA TRP A 152 1.31 -9.55 3.67
C TRP A 152 -0.07 -9.59 4.32
N ALA A 153 -1.15 -9.68 3.56
CA ALA A 153 -2.45 -10.04 4.12
C ALA A 153 -2.42 -11.46 4.72
N HIS A 154 -1.80 -12.42 4.00
CA HIS A 154 -1.63 -13.79 4.46
C HIS A 154 -0.71 -13.89 5.69
N ALA A 155 0.45 -13.20 5.67
CA ALA A 155 1.40 -13.21 6.78
C ALA A 155 0.77 -12.79 8.13
N ILE A 156 -0.18 -11.85 8.11
CA ILE A 156 -0.83 -11.34 9.33
C ILE A 156 -2.09 -12.13 9.68
N ALA A 157 -2.82 -12.66 8.71
CA ALA A 157 -4.01 -13.48 8.95
C ALA A 157 -3.86 -14.87 8.29
N PRO A 158 -2.99 -15.76 8.84
CA PRO A 158 -2.55 -16.96 8.14
C PRO A 158 -3.65 -17.99 7.85
N ASP A 159 -4.76 -17.97 8.59
CA ASP A 159 -5.91 -18.86 8.36
C ASP A 159 -7.09 -18.15 7.66
N ALA A 160 -6.95 -16.89 7.26
CA ALA A 160 -7.95 -16.22 6.44
C ALA A 160 -7.89 -16.70 4.99
N ALA A 161 -9.05 -16.77 4.32
CA ALA A 161 -9.07 -16.95 2.88
C ALA A 161 -8.69 -15.64 2.20
N ILE A 162 -7.87 -15.72 1.14
CA ILE A 162 -7.51 -14.58 0.31
C ILE A 162 -8.18 -14.70 -1.05
N THR A 163 -8.90 -13.66 -1.46
CA THR A 163 -9.49 -13.56 -2.79
C THR A 163 -8.83 -12.38 -3.52
N LEU A 164 -7.96 -12.67 -4.46
CA LEU A 164 -7.38 -11.67 -5.35
C LEU A 164 -8.39 -11.37 -6.45
N VAL A 165 -8.81 -10.12 -6.57
CA VAL A 165 -9.78 -9.66 -7.56
C VAL A 165 -9.11 -8.68 -8.49
N LEU A 166 -8.98 -9.07 -9.75
CA LEU A 166 -8.20 -8.37 -10.75
C LEU A 166 -9.12 -7.55 -11.67
N ALA A 167 -8.95 -6.25 -11.65
CA ALA A 167 -9.50 -5.37 -12.66
C ALA A 167 -8.77 -5.60 -14.00
N LYS A 168 -9.49 -5.41 -15.10
CA LYS A 168 -8.95 -5.62 -16.45
C LYS A 168 -7.79 -4.68 -16.76
N SER A 169 -7.85 -3.45 -16.25
CA SER A 169 -6.81 -2.43 -16.34
C SER A 169 -6.84 -1.55 -15.08
N ASN A 170 -5.93 -0.58 -15.00
CA ASN A 170 -5.90 0.41 -13.94
C ASN A 170 -6.75 1.66 -14.21
N GLU A 171 -7.62 1.62 -15.22
CA GLU A 171 -8.64 2.65 -15.42
C GLU A 171 -9.63 2.65 -14.27
N ASP A 172 -10.06 3.82 -13.81
CA ASP A 172 -10.99 3.99 -12.68
C ASP A 172 -12.24 3.13 -12.81
N ALA A 173 -12.81 3.06 -14.02
CA ALA A 173 -14.02 2.29 -14.29
C ALA A 173 -13.80 0.78 -14.11
N ASP A 174 -12.63 0.25 -14.48
CA ASP A 174 -12.29 -1.17 -14.36
C ASP A 174 -12.04 -1.53 -12.89
N ILE A 175 -11.30 -0.70 -12.14
CA ILE A 175 -11.09 -0.85 -10.70
C ILE A 175 -12.43 -0.80 -9.95
N LEU A 176 -13.30 0.16 -10.29
CA LEU A 176 -14.63 0.27 -9.70
C LEU A 176 -15.50 -0.95 -10.02
N SER A 177 -15.37 -1.52 -11.23
CA SER A 177 -16.07 -2.75 -11.64
C SER A 177 -15.61 -3.96 -10.81
N ALA A 178 -14.30 -4.15 -10.65
CA ALA A 178 -13.73 -5.21 -9.84
C ALA A 178 -14.17 -5.11 -8.36
N THR A 179 -14.09 -3.91 -7.77
CA THR A 179 -14.56 -3.65 -6.41
C THR A 179 -16.06 -3.90 -6.26
N ARG A 180 -16.85 -3.50 -7.25
CA ARG A 180 -18.29 -3.74 -7.29
C ARG A 180 -18.61 -5.24 -7.28
N TYR A 181 -17.85 -6.02 -8.04
CA TYR A 181 -18.02 -7.47 -8.07
C TYR A 181 -17.86 -8.08 -6.68
N VAL A 182 -16.84 -7.67 -5.92
CA VAL A 182 -16.65 -8.12 -4.53
C VAL A 182 -17.86 -7.78 -3.67
N VAL A 183 -18.31 -6.53 -3.73
CA VAL A 183 -19.40 -6.02 -2.89
C VAL A 183 -20.74 -6.70 -3.23
N ASP A 184 -21.06 -6.80 -4.52
CA ASP A 184 -22.35 -7.31 -4.96
C ASP A 184 -22.50 -8.81 -4.69
N HIS A 185 -21.43 -9.59 -4.84
CA HIS A 185 -21.41 -11.03 -4.57
C HIS A 185 -21.06 -11.36 -3.10
N GLY A 186 -20.70 -10.38 -2.28
CA GLY A 186 -20.37 -10.58 -0.87
C GLY A 186 -19.17 -11.49 -0.64
N LEU A 187 -18.16 -11.40 -1.53
CA LEU A 187 -17.03 -12.33 -1.60
C LEU A 187 -16.08 -12.25 -0.40
N ALA A 188 -16.08 -11.13 0.33
CA ALA A 188 -15.13 -10.90 1.40
C ALA A 188 -15.76 -10.21 2.61
N ASP A 189 -15.06 -10.29 3.75
CA ASP A 189 -15.37 -9.54 4.97
C ASP A 189 -14.68 -8.17 4.95
N VAL A 190 -13.53 -8.07 4.28
CA VAL A 190 -12.67 -6.89 4.17
C VAL A 190 -12.17 -6.76 2.73
N ILE A 191 -12.11 -5.54 2.21
CA ILE A 191 -11.49 -5.19 0.92
C ILE A 191 -10.27 -4.33 1.20
N SER A 192 -9.10 -4.75 0.69
CA SER A 192 -7.84 -4.01 0.67
C SER A 192 -7.62 -3.40 -0.71
N GLN A 193 -7.26 -2.12 -0.74
CA GLN A 193 -7.04 -1.33 -1.95
C GLN A 193 -5.72 -0.55 -1.79
N SER A 194 -4.63 -1.09 -2.36
CA SER A 194 -3.29 -0.51 -2.25
C SER A 194 -2.96 0.32 -3.48
N PHE A 195 -3.77 1.31 -3.78
CA PHE A 195 -3.63 2.19 -4.93
C PHE A 195 -4.35 3.51 -4.69
N GLY A 196 -4.07 4.50 -5.54
CA GLY A 196 -4.80 5.75 -5.49
C GLY A 196 -4.39 6.75 -6.57
N GLU A 197 -5.07 7.87 -6.54
CA GLU A 197 -4.79 9.08 -7.32
C GLU A 197 -5.29 10.32 -6.56
N ALA A 198 -4.90 11.51 -7.01
CA ALA A 198 -5.51 12.73 -6.48
C ALA A 198 -7.03 12.70 -6.65
N GLU A 199 -7.80 12.91 -5.56
CA GLU A 199 -9.26 12.80 -5.60
C GLU A 199 -9.94 13.73 -6.60
N GLU A 200 -9.31 14.87 -6.93
CA GLU A 200 -9.77 15.82 -7.93
C GLU A 200 -9.50 15.37 -9.37
N CYS A 201 -8.71 14.32 -9.59
CA CYS A 201 -8.40 13.79 -10.92
C CYS A 201 -9.39 12.70 -11.36
N MET A 202 -9.98 11.97 -10.44
CA MET A 202 -11.05 11.02 -10.77
C MET A 202 -12.26 11.74 -11.38
N ASP A 203 -12.83 11.16 -12.43
CA ASP A 203 -14.08 11.70 -12.99
C ASP A 203 -15.16 11.86 -11.91
N PRO A 204 -15.80 13.03 -11.77
CA PRO A 204 -16.75 13.27 -10.69
C PRO A 204 -17.96 12.33 -10.67
N ALA A 205 -18.32 11.71 -11.80
CA ALA A 205 -19.39 10.71 -11.83
C ALA A 205 -18.89 9.36 -11.32
N LEU A 206 -17.64 8.99 -11.65
CA LEU A 206 -17.00 7.78 -11.12
C LEU A 206 -16.74 7.90 -9.62
N LEU A 207 -16.25 9.04 -9.13
CA LEU A 207 -16.04 9.30 -7.70
C LEU A 207 -17.35 9.18 -6.90
N ARG A 208 -18.46 9.72 -7.44
CA ARG A 208 -19.79 9.52 -6.84
C ARG A 208 -20.24 8.07 -6.88
N ALA A 209 -19.99 7.36 -7.96
CA ALA A 209 -20.34 5.94 -8.09
C ALA A 209 -19.51 5.07 -7.12
N GLN A 210 -18.25 5.40 -6.91
CA GLN A 210 -17.36 4.80 -5.92
C GLN A 210 -17.92 4.99 -4.50
N HIS A 211 -18.24 6.23 -4.12
CA HIS A 211 -18.83 6.52 -2.81
C HIS A 211 -20.15 5.74 -2.58
N GLN A 212 -21.03 5.69 -3.58
CA GLN A 212 -22.25 4.89 -3.50
C GLN A 212 -21.99 3.39 -3.36
N LEU A 213 -20.94 2.89 -4.02
CA LEU A 213 -20.49 1.50 -3.86
C LEU A 213 -20.01 1.25 -2.43
N PHE A 214 -19.24 2.16 -1.86
CA PHE A 214 -18.75 2.08 -0.49
C PHE A 214 -19.88 2.17 0.55
N GLN A 215 -20.92 2.95 0.31
CA GLN A 215 -22.15 2.92 1.10
C GLN A 215 -22.81 1.52 1.10
N ARG A 216 -22.87 0.85 -0.07
CA ARG A 216 -23.41 -0.52 -0.15
C ARG A 216 -22.50 -1.54 0.56
N ALA A 217 -21.18 -1.39 0.46
CA ALA A 217 -20.23 -2.22 1.19
C ALA A 217 -20.43 -2.10 2.70
N THR A 218 -20.50 -0.86 3.20
CA THR A 218 -20.74 -0.55 4.61
C THR A 218 -22.09 -1.11 5.10
N ALA A 219 -23.15 -0.98 4.30
CA ALA A 219 -24.46 -1.55 4.62
C ALA A 219 -24.43 -3.10 4.72
N LYS A 220 -23.54 -3.76 3.97
CA LYS A 220 -23.28 -5.21 4.06
C LYS A 220 -22.24 -5.58 5.14
N ARG A 221 -21.78 -4.59 5.92
CA ARG A 221 -20.69 -4.73 6.89
C ARG A 221 -19.41 -5.28 6.27
N ILE A 222 -19.10 -4.91 5.04
CA ILE A 222 -17.81 -5.15 4.41
C ILE A 222 -16.93 -3.96 4.76
N THR A 223 -15.77 -4.21 5.33
CA THR A 223 -14.78 -3.18 5.65
C THR A 223 -14.01 -2.78 4.40
N LEU A 224 -13.70 -1.50 4.27
CA LEU A 224 -12.88 -0.93 3.21
C LEU A 224 -11.61 -0.34 3.82
N VAL A 225 -10.46 -0.76 3.34
CA VAL A 225 -9.14 -0.27 3.75
C VAL A 225 -8.37 0.15 2.51
N ALA A 226 -7.69 1.28 2.55
CA ALA A 226 -6.87 1.75 1.44
C ALA A 226 -5.57 2.39 1.91
N SER A 227 -4.51 2.25 1.11
CA SER A 227 -3.28 3.03 1.25
C SER A 227 -3.55 4.51 1.02
N SER A 228 -2.89 5.40 1.78
CA SER A 228 -3.12 6.84 1.70
C SER A 228 -2.26 7.54 0.65
N GLY A 229 -1.32 6.83 0.03
CA GLY A 229 -0.38 7.33 -0.97
C GLY A 229 1.04 7.42 -0.48
N ASP A 230 1.98 7.58 -1.40
CA ASP A 230 3.41 7.49 -1.17
C ASP A 230 4.16 8.79 -1.51
N ASP A 231 3.45 9.83 -1.94
CA ASP A 231 3.98 11.14 -2.32
C ASP A 231 3.76 12.20 -1.22
N GLY A 232 3.68 11.79 0.04
CA GLY A 232 3.50 12.70 1.17
C GLY A 232 2.17 13.47 1.11
N ALA A 233 2.23 14.78 1.37
CA ALA A 233 1.05 15.65 1.26
C ALA A 233 0.66 15.95 -0.21
N ALA A 234 1.30 15.31 -1.16
CA ALA A 234 1.12 15.52 -2.59
C ALA A 234 0.57 14.29 -3.30
N GLN A 235 0.12 14.51 -4.51
CA GLN A 235 -0.25 13.48 -5.49
C GLN A 235 0.16 13.99 -6.88
N PRO A 236 0.41 13.12 -7.86
CA PRO A 236 0.55 13.52 -9.25
C PRO A 236 -0.67 14.33 -9.71
N SER A 237 -0.41 15.40 -10.48
CA SER A 237 -1.48 16.15 -11.15
C SER A 237 -2.20 15.27 -12.16
N CYS A 238 -3.41 15.68 -12.57
CA CYS A 238 -4.25 14.87 -13.46
C CYS A 238 -3.66 14.60 -14.85
N ASP A 239 -2.63 15.32 -15.23
CA ASP A 239 -1.84 15.09 -16.46
C ASP A 239 -0.48 14.43 -16.17
N GLY A 240 -0.17 14.16 -14.91
CA GLY A 240 1.08 13.55 -14.47
C GLY A 240 2.33 14.43 -14.64
N ALA A 241 2.16 15.72 -14.94
CA ALA A 241 3.29 16.60 -15.23
C ALA A 241 3.96 17.16 -13.96
N ASP A 242 3.19 17.35 -12.91
CA ASP A 242 3.62 18.00 -11.65
C ASP A 242 3.07 17.25 -10.45
N LEU A 243 3.55 17.58 -9.24
CA LEU A 243 2.92 17.21 -7.98
C LEU A 243 2.00 18.33 -7.50
N ILE A 244 0.83 17.97 -6.99
CA ILE A 244 -0.13 18.90 -6.39
C ILE A 244 -0.43 18.46 -4.94
N LYS A 245 -0.65 19.45 -4.05
CA LYS A 245 -1.07 19.13 -2.68
C LYS A 245 -2.51 18.63 -2.70
N ALA A 246 -2.69 17.32 -2.49
CA ALA A 246 -3.98 16.64 -2.60
C ALA A 246 -4.05 15.39 -1.71
N ALA A 247 -5.24 15.03 -1.28
CA ALA A 247 -5.50 13.72 -0.67
C ALA A 247 -5.78 12.68 -1.77
N SER A 248 -5.39 11.45 -1.52
CA SER A 248 -5.59 10.33 -2.43
C SER A 248 -6.96 9.67 -2.24
N THR A 249 -7.67 9.39 -3.34
CA THR A 249 -8.83 8.48 -3.35
C THR A 249 -8.32 7.08 -3.72
N PRO A 250 -8.84 5.98 -3.11
CA PRO A 250 -10.06 5.87 -2.30
C PRO A 250 -9.90 6.17 -0.81
N ALA A 251 -8.67 6.40 -0.29
CA ALA A 251 -8.44 6.63 1.14
C ALA A 251 -9.15 7.88 1.68
N SER A 252 -9.37 8.91 0.86
CA SER A 252 -10.08 10.13 1.24
C SER A 252 -11.59 9.96 1.40
N ASP A 253 -12.18 8.86 0.88
CA ASP A 253 -13.61 8.59 1.12
C ASP A 253 -13.87 8.36 2.61
N PRO A 254 -14.87 9.04 3.22
CA PRO A 254 -15.15 8.90 4.65
C PRO A 254 -15.62 7.51 5.09
N LEU A 255 -15.91 6.60 4.17
CA LEU A 255 -16.29 5.20 4.45
C LEU A 255 -15.10 4.23 4.35
N VAL A 256 -13.92 4.73 4.01
CA VAL A 256 -12.67 3.97 3.89
C VAL A 256 -11.77 4.28 5.08
N THR A 257 -11.06 3.27 5.57
CA THR A 257 -9.97 3.44 6.54
C THR A 257 -8.68 3.67 5.76
N GLY A 258 -8.18 4.90 5.79
CA GLY A 258 -6.91 5.28 5.15
C GLY A 258 -5.73 4.88 6.02
N VAL A 259 -4.72 4.25 5.41
CA VAL A 259 -3.51 3.76 6.09
C VAL A 259 -2.30 4.52 5.59
N GLY A 260 -1.65 5.27 6.48
CA GLY A 260 -0.39 5.98 6.24
C GLY A 260 0.84 5.12 6.48
N GLY A 261 2.01 5.70 6.21
CA GLY A 261 3.31 5.04 6.32
C GLY A 261 4.13 5.55 7.50
N THR A 262 4.80 4.62 8.20
CA THR A 262 5.80 4.93 9.22
C THR A 262 7.12 4.28 8.88
N ARG A 263 8.19 4.73 9.52
CA ARG A 263 9.48 4.05 9.59
C ARG A 263 9.57 3.35 10.92
N LEU A 264 9.47 2.03 10.90
CA LEU A 264 9.61 1.18 12.06
C LEU A 264 11.10 0.98 12.40
N ASP A 265 11.45 1.22 13.65
CA ASP A 265 12.69 0.75 14.27
C ASP A 265 12.34 -0.39 15.22
N ALA A 266 12.76 -1.61 14.85
CA ALA A 266 12.59 -2.81 15.65
C ALA A 266 13.84 -3.68 15.56
N ASP A 267 14.05 -4.51 16.56
CA ASP A 267 15.14 -5.46 16.59
C ASP A 267 15.04 -6.44 15.40
N LEU A 268 16.10 -6.55 14.60
CA LEU A 268 16.10 -7.32 13.34
C LEU A 268 15.99 -8.84 13.55
N GLU A 269 16.35 -9.34 14.73
CA GLU A 269 16.27 -10.76 15.04
C GLU A 269 14.91 -11.11 15.64
N THR A 270 14.48 -10.35 16.64
CA THR A 270 13.28 -10.68 17.44
C THR A 270 12.03 -9.92 17.02
N GLY A 271 12.17 -8.79 16.31
CA GLY A 271 11.09 -7.88 16.02
C GLY A 271 10.63 -7.07 17.25
N ALA A 272 11.46 -6.97 18.31
CA ALA A 272 11.08 -6.15 19.46
C ALA A 272 10.98 -4.68 19.04
N TYR A 273 9.82 -4.08 19.28
CA TYR A 273 9.53 -2.69 18.93
C TYR A 273 10.41 -1.72 19.73
N HIS A 274 11.07 -0.79 19.06
CA HIS A 274 11.82 0.30 19.69
C HIS A 274 11.10 1.64 19.54
N SER A 275 10.87 2.08 18.30
CA SER A 275 10.22 3.35 17.99
C SER A 275 9.65 3.39 16.57
N GLU A 276 8.87 4.43 16.28
CA GLU A 276 8.44 4.77 14.93
C GLU A 276 8.50 6.29 14.70
N THR A 277 8.82 6.67 13.47
CA THR A 277 8.67 8.03 12.95
C THR A 277 7.75 8.00 11.74
N SER A 278 7.26 9.14 11.24
CA SER A 278 6.62 9.17 9.92
C SER A 278 7.60 8.70 8.87
N TRP A 279 7.10 8.01 7.84
CA TRP A 279 7.89 7.70 6.67
C TRP A 279 8.03 8.96 5.82
N ASN A 280 9.29 9.36 5.56
CA ASN A 280 9.67 10.42 4.63
C ASN A 280 11.15 10.27 4.32
N ASP A 281 11.49 9.83 3.11
CA ASP A 281 12.85 9.63 2.64
C ASP A 281 12.98 9.77 1.11
N GLU A 282 14.08 9.29 0.55
CA GLU A 282 14.35 9.33 -0.89
C GLU A 282 13.45 8.43 -1.74
N PHE A 283 12.68 7.51 -1.12
CA PHE A 283 11.76 6.61 -1.80
C PHE A 283 10.34 7.17 -1.84
N GLY A 284 9.98 8.02 -0.89
CA GLY A 284 8.65 8.58 -0.78
C GLY A 284 8.33 9.08 0.60
N ALA A 285 7.05 9.35 0.86
CA ALA A 285 6.59 9.81 2.14
C ALA A 285 5.13 9.39 2.39
N SER A 286 4.75 9.26 3.68
CA SER A 286 3.39 8.92 4.07
C SER A 286 2.36 9.85 3.45
N GLY A 287 1.46 9.32 2.65
CA GLY A 287 0.36 10.06 2.04
C GLY A 287 -0.63 10.59 3.09
N GLY A 288 -1.01 11.87 2.94
CA GLY A 288 -1.97 12.42 3.89
C GLY A 288 -2.29 13.88 3.66
N GLY A 289 -3.33 14.33 4.32
CA GLY A 289 -3.82 15.70 4.19
C GLY A 289 -5.33 15.80 4.37
N PHE A 290 -5.93 16.78 3.71
CA PHE A 290 -7.34 17.09 3.84
C PHE A 290 -8.05 17.02 2.49
N SER A 291 -9.14 16.25 2.44
CA SER A 291 -9.97 16.13 1.25
C SER A 291 -10.54 17.49 0.81
N ARG A 292 -10.57 17.70 -0.49
CA ARG A 292 -11.25 18.84 -1.11
C ARG A 292 -12.68 18.49 -1.55
N VAL A 293 -13.03 17.20 -1.50
CA VAL A 293 -14.33 16.68 -1.94
C VAL A 293 -15.23 16.35 -0.76
N PHE A 294 -14.68 15.73 0.29
CA PHE A 294 -15.47 15.23 1.41
C PHE A 294 -15.38 16.14 2.64
N ALA A 295 -16.53 16.55 3.16
CA ALA A 295 -16.61 17.27 4.41
C ALA A 295 -16.18 16.39 5.60
N THR A 296 -15.85 17.05 6.74
CA THR A 296 -15.48 16.37 7.98
C THR A 296 -16.57 15.39 8.42
N PRO A 297 -16.31 14.07 8.44
CA PRO A 297 -17.27 13.06 8.86
C PRO A 297 -17.54 13.12 10.36
N ALA A 298 -18.61 12.45 10.80
CA ALA A 298 -19.06 12.49 12.19
C ALA A 298 -17.96 12.08 13.20
N PHE A 299 -17.20 11.02 12.90
CA PHE A 299 -16.15 10.50 13.76
C PHE A 299 -14.94 11.46 13.90
N GLN A 300 -14.72 12.36 12.91
CA GLN A 300 -13.64 13.37 12.95
C GLN A 300 -14.09 14.73 13.50
N ARG A 301 -15.40 15.00 13.67
CA ARG A 301 -15.89 16.29 14.19
C ARG A 301 -15.22 16.75 15.49
N PRO A 302 -14.95 15.85 16.48
CA PRO A 302 -14.28 16.26 17.71
C PRO A 302 -12.86 16.78 17.53
N LEU A 303 -12.23 16.54 16.36
CA LEU A 303 -10.90 17.03 16.01
C LEU A 303 -10.92 18.42 15.38
N HIS A 304 -12.11 18.97 15.06
CA HIS A 304 -12.29 20.29 14.46
C HIS A 304 -11.53 20.49 13.14
N LEU A 305 -11.42 19.45 12.30
CA LEU A 305 -10.71 19.49 11.02
C LEU A 305 -11.48 20.29 9.97
N PRO A 306 -10.77 20.87 8.97
CA PRO A 306 -11.41 21.67 7.90
C PRO A 306 -12.29 20.81 6.96
N SER A 307 -11.94 19.55 6.78
CA SER A 307 -12.63 18.56 5.94
C SER A 307 -12.22 17.14 6.38
N ARG A 308 -12.56 16.10 5.61
CA ARG A 308 -12.08 14.73 5.85
C ARG A 308 -10.56 14.72 5.87
N GLY A 309 -9.94 14.37 6.99
CA GLY A 309 -8.51 14.24 7.18
C GLY A 309 -8.04 12.79 6.99
N VAL A 310 -6.94 12.59 6.29
CA VAL A 310 -6.32 11.30 5.94
C VAL A 310 -4.86 11.33 6.39
N PRO A 311 -4.28 10.21 6.87
CA PRO A 311 -4.86 8.89 7.08
C PRO A 311 -5.65 8.78 8.40
N ASP A 312 -6.31 7.63 8.62
CA ASP A 312 -6.95 7.33 9.90
C ASP A 312 -5.97 6.66 10.87
N VAL A 313 -5.12 5.81 10.33
CA VAL A 313 -4.12 4.99 11.03
C VAL A 313 -2.88 4.85 10.17
N ALA A 314 -1.80 4.26 10.70
CA ALA A 314 -0.59 4.01 9.94
C ALA A 314 -0.05 2.59 10.16
N TYR A 315 0.98 2.26 9.40
CA TYR A 315 1.74 1.03 9.50
C TYR A 315 3.14 1.23 8.93
N ASN A 316 4.08 0.30 9.16
CA ASN A 316 5.41 0.36 8.54
C ASN A 316 5.31 0.41 7.01
N GLY A 317 5.84 1.47 6.40
CA GLY A 317 5.82 1.73 4.96
C GLY A 317 7.17 2.15 4.39
N ASP A 318 8.20 2.33 5.22
CA ASP A 318 9.53 2.72 4.76
C ASP A 318 10.27 1.54 4.12
N VAL A 319 11.00 1.78 3.02
CA VAL A 319 11.90 0.78 2.41
C VAL A 319 13.11 0.49 3.30
N PHE A 320 13.60 1.50 4.06
CA PHE A 320 14.58 1.30 5.13
C PHE A 320 13.91 0.67 6.35
N GLY A 321 13.95 -0.64 6.45
CA GLY A 321 13.14 -1.41 7.38
C GLY A 321 11.85 -1.91 6.73
N GLY A 322 11.86 -2.06 5.42
CA GLY A 322 10.73 -2.55 4.65
C GLY A 322 10.49 -4.04 4.83
N VAL A 323 9.46 -4.51 4.18
CA VAL A 323 8.97 -5.88 4.32
C VAL A 323 9.47 -6.78 3.18
N LEU A 324 9.84 -8.02 3.51
CA LEU A 324 10.27 -9.02 2.52
C LEU A 324 9.08 -9.54 1.71
N VAL A 325 9.25 -9.58 0.39
CA VAL A 325 8.25 -10.09 -0.56
C VAL A 325 8.95 -11.01 -1.57
N ALA A 326 8.40 -12.18 -1.81
CA ALA A 326 8.78 -13.03 -2.94
C ALA A 326 8.18 -12.43 -4.22
N PHE A 327 9.03 -12.10 -5.21
CA PHE A 327 8.59 -11.52 -6.47
C PHE A 327 9.43 -12.09 -7.62
N GLY A 328 8.81 -12.96 -8.40
CA GLY A 328 9.46 -13.77 -9.41
C GLY A 328 9.44 -13.17 -10.83
N VAL A 329 8.87 -11.97 -11.03
CA VAL A 329 8.98 -11.27 -12.31
C VAL A 329 10.41 -10.77 -12.50
N ASN A 330 10.92 -10.89 -13.71
CA ASN A 330 12.25 -10.41 -14.05
C ASN A 330 12.25 -8.88 -14.19
N VAL A 331 12.82 -8.19 -13.21
CA VAL A 331 12.93 -6.72 -13.18
C VAL A 331 14.37 -6.23 -13.35
N GLY A 332 15.29 -7.11 -13.72
CA GLY A 332 16.68 -6.75 -13.96
C GLY A 332 17.66 -7.89 -13.73
N PRO A 333 18.96 -7.66 -13.92
CA PRO A 333 20.00 -8.68 -13.77
C PRO A 333 19.98 -9.35 -12.40
N GLY A 334 19.91 -10.67 -12.37
CA GLY A 334 19.92 -11.46 -11.13
C GLY A 334 18.57 -11.59 -10.43
N THR A 335 17.50 -11.06 -11.01
CA THR A 335 16.12 -11.19 -10.52
C THR A 335 15.34 -12.26 -11.30
N GLY A 336 14.13 -12.54 -10.90
CA GLY A 336 13.26 -13.55 -11.51
C GLY A 336 12.82 -14.62 -10.49
N PRO A 337 12.39 -15.80 -10.93
CA PRO A 337 11.88 -16.84 -10.05
C PRO A 337 12.82 -17.13 -8.85
N GLY A 338 12.27 -17.11 -7.66
CA GLY A 338 13.01 -17.34 -6.42
C GLY A 338 13.67 -16.09 -5.82
N SER A 339 13.44 -14.90 -6.37
CA SER A 339 13.95 -13.64 -5.83
C SER A 339 13.04 -13.09 -4.74
N PHE A 340 13.67 -12.41 -3.76
CA PHE A 340 13.00 -11.62 -2.75
C PHE A 340 13.43 -10.16 -2.87
N PHE A 341 12.51 -9.29 -2.49
CA PHE A 341 12.72 -7.86 -2.47
C PHE A 341 12.27 -7.28 -1.14
N ILE A 342 12.84 -6.15 -0.76
CA ILE A 342 12.42 -5.32 0.37
C ILE A 342 11.43 -4.31 -0.19
N PHE A 343 10.20 -4.35 0.26
CA PHE A 343 9.13 -3.45 -0.15
C PHE A 343 8.81 -2.42 0.91
N GLY A 344 8.49 -1.21 0.48
CA GLY A 344 7.88 -0.15 1.26
C GLY A 344 6.59 0.34 0.61
N GLY A 345 6.17 1.55 0.98
CA GLY A 345 4.92 2.16 0.58
C GLY A 345 3.80 1.98 1.60
N THR A 346 2.82 2.89 1.58
CA THR A 346 1.58 2.73 2.35
C THR A 346 0.79 1.50 1.91
N SER A 347 1.12 0.99 0.73
CA SER A 347 0.67 -0.28 0.16
C SER A 347 1.00 -1.50 1.02
N ALA A 348 2.11 -1.46 1.78
CA ALA A 348 2.43 -2.53 2.73
C ALA A 348 1.48 -2.52 3.94
N GLY A 349 0.99 -1.36 4.34
CA GLY A 349 0.13 -1.18 5.51
C GLY A 349 -1.32 -1.62 5.29
N ALA A 350 -1.91 -1.30 4.15
CA ALA A 350 -3.33 -1.55 3.86
C ALA A 350 -3.71 -3.05 3.95
N PRO A 351 -2.99 -4.01 3.34
CA PRO A 351 -3.30 -5.43 3.47
C PRO A 351 -3.10 -5.95 4.89
N GLN A 352 -2.16 -5.40 5.66
CA GLN A 352 -1.92 -5.79 7.05
C GLN A 352 -3.03 -5.27 7.98
N TRP A 353 -3.55 -4.06 7.77
CA TRP A 353 -4.75 -3.57 8.44
C TRP A 353 -6.01 -4.36 8.05
N SER A 354 -6.10 -4.78 6.78
CA SER A 354 -7.17 -5.67 6.32
C SER A 354 -7.12 -7.02 7.03
N ALA A 355 -5.93 -7.56 7.23
CA ALA A 355 -5.69 -8.79 7.97
C ALA A 355 -6.00 -8.63 9.47
N LEU A 356 -5.56 -7.54 10.12
CA LEU A 356 -5.93 -7.20 11.50
C LEU A 356 -7.47 -7.16 11.65
N THR A 357 -8.16 -6.61 10.66
CA THR A 357 -9.63 -6.59 10.62
C THR A 357 -10.23 -7.99 10.51
N ALA A 358 -9.60 -8.90 9.75
CA ALA A 358 -10.03 -10.30 9.69
C ALA A 358 -9.88 -11.00 11.05
N LEU A 359 -8.79 -10.72 11.80
CA LEU A 359 -8.63 -11.20 13.17
C LEU A 359 -9.74 -10.63 14.09
N THR A 360 -10.03 -9.34 13.97
CA THR A 360 -11.11 -8.67 14.71
C THR A 360 -12.47 -9.29 14.40
N ASN A 361 -12.75 -9.57 13.14
CA ASN A 361 -13.97 -10.25 12.70
C ASN A 361 -14.08 -11.68 13.28
N GLN A 362 -12.95 -12.38 13.42
CA GLN A 362 -12.93 -13.71 14.06
C GLN A 362 -13.30 -13.59 15.54
N VAL A 363 -12.70 -12.68 16.29
CA VAL A 363 -13.00 -12.45 17.72
C VAL A 363 -14.44 -12.02 17.91
N ALA A 364 -14.93 -11.10 17.08
CA ALA A 364 -16.31 -10.62 17.15
C ALA A 364 -17.35 -11.65 16.67
N HIS A 365 -16.94 -12.77 16.07
CA HIS A 365 -17.80 -13.76 15.41
C HIS A 365 -18.77 -13.17 14.37
N ARG A 366 -18.45 -12.00 13.83
CA ARG A 366 -19.24 -11.26 12.84
C ARG A 366 -18.32 -10.37 11.99
N ARG A 367 -18.84 -9.83 10.90
CA ARG A 367 -18.23 -8.66 10.24
C ARG A 367 -18.37 -7.45 11.16
N VAL A 368 -17.29 -6.78 11.50
CA VAL A 368 -17.33 -5.51 12.27
C VAL A 368 -17.78 -4.35 11.39
N GLY A 369 -17.49 -4.42 10.08
CA GLY A 369 -17.91 -3.42 9.11
C GLY A 369 -17.02 -2.18 9.15
N PHE A 370 -17.63 -1.00 9.15
CA PHE A 370 -16.94 0.27 9.13
C PHE A 370 -16.07 0.47 10.38
N LEU A 371 -14.76 0.73 10.18
CA LEU A 371 -13.80 0.74 11.28
C LEU A 371 -13.68 2.10 11.97
N ASN A 372 -13.80 3.20 11.21
CA ASN A 372 -13.35 4.51 11.70
C ASN A 372 -14.13 4.98 12.94
N ASP A 373 -15.42 4.70 13.06
CA ASP A 373 -16.16 5.02 14.27
C ASP A 373 -15.49 4.43 15.52
N ALA A 374 -15.18 3.13 15.48
CA ALA A 374 -14.55 2.45 16.60
C ALA A 374 -13.09 2.86 16.81
N ILE A 375 -12.30 3.03 15.74
CA ILE A 375 -10.91 3.53 15.82
C ILE A 375 -10.88 4.87 16.56
N TYR A 376 -11.70 5.82 16.13
CA TYR A 376 -11.73 7.16 16.72
C TYR A 376 -12.29 7.18 18.15
N ASP A 377 -13.23 6.31 18.48
CA ASP A 377 -13.75 6.18 19.84
C ASP A 377 -12.71 5.56 20.78
N ILE A 378 -12.03 4.48 20.37
CA ILE A 378 -10.94 3.86 21.13
C ILE A 378 -9.78 4.84 21.32
N ALA A 379 -9.36 5.53 20.25
CA ALA A 379 -8.23 6.44 20.28
C ALA A 379 -8.48 7.68 21.15
N ARG A 380 -9.72 8.14 21.30
CA ARG A 380 -10.09 9.23 22.20
C ARG A 380 -10.37 8.79 23.64
N SER A 381 -10.31 7.49 23.91
CA SER A 381 -10.52 6.92 25.24
C SER A 381 -9.20 6.75 25.99
N PRO A 382 -9.25 6.42 27.30
CA PRO A 382 -8.05 6.05 28.07
C PRO A 382 -7.30 4.82 27.53
N LEU A 383 -7.89 4.08 26.58
CA LEU A 383 -7.28 2.90 25.96
C LEU A 383 -6.25 3.26 24.88
N TYR A 384 -6.18 4.51 24.41
CA TYR A 384 -5.32 4.92 23.30
C TYR A 384 -3.89 4.39 23.43
N ALA A 385 -3.20 4.73 24.51
CA ALA A 385 -1.82 4.31 24.73
C ALA A 385 -1.62 2.79 24.84
N ALA A 386 -2.69 2.04 25.14
CA ALA A 386 -2.66 0.59 25.19
C ALA A 386 -2.92 -0.07 23.83
N THR A 387 -3.55 0.64 22.90
CA THR A 387 -4.03 0.11 21.61
C THR A 387 -3.25 0.62 20.41
N PHE A 388 -2.61 1.79 20.53
CA PHE A 388 -1.82 2.39 19.45
C PHE A 388 -0.42 2.81 19.93
N HIS A 389 0.53 2.82 19.03
CA HIS A 389 1.77 3.58 19.11
C HIS A 389 1.50 4.95 18.49
N ASP A 390 1.56 5.99 19.29
CA ASP A 390 1.41 7.39 18.86
C ASP A 390 2.71 7.83 18.19
N VAL A 391 2.68 8.12 16.91
CA VAL A 391 3.85 8.56 16.12
C VAL A 391 3.87 10.08 16.11
N THR A 392 4.89 10.66 16.72
CA THR A 392 4.94 12.11 17.03
C THR A 392 6.15 12.82 16.45
N THR A 393 6.86 12.17 15.52
CA THR A 393 8.11 12.68 14.94
C THR A 393 8.13 12.49 13.43
N GLY A 394 8.58 13.53 12.72
CA GLY A 394 8.70 13.58 11.27
C GLY A 394 7.55 14.37 10.62
N ASP A 395 7.55 14.39 9.32
CA ASP A 395 6.57 15.11 8.49
C ASP A 395 6.36 14.38 7.17
N ASN A 396 5.45 14.86 6.31
CA ASN A 396 5.23 14.34 4.97
C ASN A 396 5.41 15.38 3.87
N SER A 397 6.35 16.31 4.07
CA SER A 397 6.76 17.24 3.01
C SER A 397 7.62 16.51 1.97
N ILE A 398 7.38 16.73 0.69
CA ILE A 398 8.11 16.07 -0.40
C ILE A 398 8.24 17.02 -1.60
N ASP A 399 9.36 16.97 -2.32
CA ASP A 399 9.59 17.64 -3.61
C ASP A 399 9.17 19.11 -3.64
N GLY A 400 9.47 19.85 -2.56
CA GLY A 400 9.15 21.28 -2.43
C GLY A 400 7.69 21.56 -2.03
N ILE A 401 6.85 20.55 -1.87
CA ILE A 401 5.51 20.69 -1.31
C ILE A 401 5.57 20.55 0.21
N THR A 402 5.25 21.62 0.92
CA THR A 402 5.17 21.61 2.38
C THR A 402 3.99 20.78 2.82
N GLY A 403 4.27 19.72 3.56
CA GLY A 403 3.30 18.79 4.12
C GLY A 403 2.79 19.20 5.50
N PHE A 404 2.65 18.19 6.34
CA PHE A 404 2.16 18.27 7.71
C PHE A 404 3.18 17.59 8.63
N GLU A 405 3.18 17.97 9.91
CA GLU A 405 4.01 17.33 10.94
C GLU A 405 3.24 16.22 11.63
N ALA A 406 3.95 15.13 11.97
CA ALA A 406 3.46 14.11 12.90
C ALA A 406 3.44 14.69 14.31
N THR A 407 2.29 14.62 14.97
CA THR A 407 2.07 15.23 16.27
C THR A 407 1.35 14.27 17.23
N ARG A 408 1.29 14.62 18.51
CA ARG A 408 0.57 13.81 19.48
C ARG A 408 -0.92 13.69 19.15
N GLY A 409 -1.42 12.46 19.18
CA GLY A 409 -2.81 12.15 18.84
C GLY A 409 -2.99 12.00 17.34
N TRP A 410 -4.14 12.39 16.82
CA TRP A 410 -4.38 12.34 15.39
C TRP A 410 -3.65 13.46 14.64
N ASP A 411 -2.97 13.11 13.56
CA ASP A 411 -2.36 14.04 12.61
C ASP A 411 -2.57 13.56 11.15
N PRO A 412 -2.41 14.46 10.16
CA PRO A 412 -2.63 14.11 8.74
C PRO A 412 -1.38 13.46 8.09
N VAL A 413 -0.50 12.83 8.86
CA VAL A 413 0.68 12.08 8.40
C VAL A 413 0.56 10.61 8.76
N THR A 414 0.19 10.32 10.03
CA THR A 414 0.15 8.97 10.59
C THR A 414 -1.21 8.60 11.23
N GLY A 415 -2.21 9.49 11.11
CA GLY A 415 -3.51 9.28 11.73
C GLY A 415 -3.38 9.11 13.26
N TRP A 416 -4.01 8.09 13.81
CA TRP A 416 -3.89 7.71 15.22
C TRP A 416 -2.63 6.87 15.52
N GLY A 417 -1.74 6.68 14.53
CA GLY A 417 -0.53 5.87 14.65
C GLY A 417 -0.76 4.39 14.32
N THR A 418 0.16 3.53 14.81
CA THR A 418 0.23 2.11 14.45
C THR A 418 -0.37 1.19 15.51
N PRO A 419 -0.85 -0.02 15.16
CA PRO A 419 -1.64 -0.83 16.07
C PRO A 419 -0.79 -1.61 17.07
N LYS A 420 -1.28 -1.77 18.30
CA LYS A 420 -0.90 -2.83 19.26
C LYS A 420 -1.95 -3.93 19.17
N ALA A 421 -1.79 -4.86 18.26
CA ALA A 421 -2.85 -5.80 17.84
C ALA A 421 -3.45 -6.58 19.02
N VAL A 422 -2.63 -7.06 19.96
CA VAL A 422 -3.09 -7.85 21.12
C VAL A 422 -4.13 -7.13 21.96
N THR A 423 -4.07 -5.80 22.02
CA THR A 423 -5.04 -4.99 22.78
C THR A 423 -6.12 -4.40 21.90
N LEU A 424 -5.80 -4.02 20.65
CA LEU A 424 -6.75 -3.41 19.75
C LEU A 424 -7.81 -4.40 19.26
N VAL A 425 -7.42 -5.61 18.84
CA VAL A 425 -8.33 -6.62 18.28
C VAL A 425 -9.47 -6.99 19.24
N PRO A 426 -9.23 -7.26 20.57
CA PRO A 426 -10.31 -7.56 21.50
C PRO A 426 -11.13 -6.35 21.96
N CYS A 427 -10.63 -5.11 21.77
CA CYS A 427 -11.31 -3.88 22.22
C CYS A 427 -12.44 -3.45 21.25
N TRP A 428 -12.64 -4.15 20.15
CA TRP A 428 -13.66 -3.80 19.16
C TRP A 428 -15.06 -4.01 19.73
N PRO A 429 -15.98 -3.05 19.64
CA PRO A 429 -17.33 -3.10 20.21
C PRO A 429 -18.27 -4.11 19.56
#